data_b59c700f93f2e84df82b44be30305a03
#
_entry.id   b59c700f93f2e84df82b44be30305a03
#
_cell.length_a   1.000
_cell.length_b   1.000
_cell.length_c   1.000
_cell.angle_alpha   90.00
_cell.angle_beta   90.00
_cell.angle_gamma   90.00
#
_symmetry.space_group_name_H-M   'P 1'
#
loop_
_entity.id
_entity.type
_entity.pdbx_description
1 polymer ?
#
loop_
_entity_poly.entity_id
_entity_poly.type
_entity_poly.pdbx_seq_one_letter_code
_entity_poly.pdbx_strand_id
1 'polypeptide(L)'
;MAISHPDQGVLRPVKSTTDRPIYVPIPAFIYWPFRIASAISTRLGGELARLIFFHPMRTQPNNSQAAALAEAEPLMLDLDGRKLATYSWGAGPTVLLVHGWSGHAGQMTEFVEPLTAAGFRAVAIDLPAHGASGGELSSAVHFGRAIQAAAAHFGPLHAIVSHSLGSGGAVQAFLGGVTANRAVLLAPPAQFHDYWGLFRSRMGMSHGVWLAMVTRSERWLGLPFSQVHPEVGAPAMTTPALILHGTTDRVCPVTEGRRLARLWPGSRLRELETGHVSILRDPRAIAETVDFITG
;
A
#
# COMPACT_ATOMS: atom_id res chain seq x y z
N MET A 1 14.81 -32.16 16.32
CA MET A 1 15.29 -31.64 15.04
C MET A 1 15.30 -30.11 15.15
N ALA A 2 16.46 -29.52 15.27
CA ALA A 2 16.63 -28.07 15.42
C ALA A 2 16.51 -27.45 14.04
N ILE A 3 15.53 -26.54 13.86
CA ILE A 3 15.37 -25.76 12.63
C ILE A 3 16.45 -24.68 12.65
N SER A 4 17.46 -24.86 11.81
CA SER A 4 18.50 -23.86 11.57
C SER A 4 17.86 -22.63 10.90
N HIS A 5 17.86 -21.49 11.61
CA HIS A 5 17.58 -20.20 11.00
C HIS A 5 18.70 -19.85 10.00
N PRO A 6 18.37 -19.42 8.77
CA PRO A 6 19.40 -18.95 7.85
C PRO A 6 20.06 -17.70 8.43
N ASP A 7 21.37 -17.72 8.35
CA ASP A 7 22.31 -16.70 8.78
C ASP A 7 21.89 -15.30 8.29
N GLN A 8 21.72 -14.39 9.25
CA GLN A 8 21.34 -13.00 8.97
C GLN A 8 22.57 -12.27 8.44
N GLY A 9 22.71 -12.27 7.12
CA GLY A 9 23.67 -11.40 6.46
C GLY A 9 23.48 -9.96 6.95
N VAL A 10 24.53 -9.41 7.58
CA VAL A 10 24.62 -8.00 7.98
C VAL A 10 24.24 -7.14 6.80
N LEU A 11 23.07 -6.51 6.87
CA LEU A 11 22.59 -5.56 5.87
C LEU A 11 23.58 -4.42 5.77
N ARG A 12 24.44 -4.44 4.75
CA ARG A 12 25.27 -3.28 4.40
C ARG A 12 24.33 -2.19 3.88
N PRO A 13 24.41 -0.96 4.41
CA PRO A 13 23.60 0.13 3.90
C PRO A 13 23.99 0.36 2.43
N VAL A 14 23.04 0.24 1.53
CA VAL A 14 23.19 0.69 0.14
C VAL A 14 23.40 2.20 0.23
N LYS A 15 24.60 2.66 -0.10
CA LYS A 15 24.90 4.09 -0.24
C LYS A 15 24.14 4.60 -1.45
N SER A 16 22.94 5.12 -1.24
CA SER A 16 22.27 5.99 -2.20
C SER A 16 22.99 7.33 -2.20
N THR A 17 23.59 7.68 -3.31
CA THR A 17 24.05 9.03 -3.58
C THR A 17 22.81 9.92 -3.75
N THR A 18 22.66 10.92 -2.87
CA THR A 18 21.84 12.13 -2.98
C THR A 18 20.42 12.18 -2.40
N ASP A 19 19.87 11.20 -1.70
CA ASP A 19 18.54 11.40 -1.11
C ASP A 19 18.50 11.17 0.41
N ARG A 20 18.31 12.27 1.16
CA ARG A 20 17.92 12.16 2.58
C ARG A 20 16.46 11.70 2.63
N PRO A 21 16.16 10.56 3.26
CA PRO A 21 14.79 10.13 3.44
C PRO A 21 13.99 11.21 4.15
N ILE A 22 12.73 11.42 3.76
CA ILE A 22 11.83 12.39 4.41
C ILE A 22 11.67 11.99 5.87
N TYR A 23 12.28 12.76 6.77
CA TYR A 23 12.26 12.48 8.20
C TYR A 23 10.98 13.05 8.81
N VAL A 24 9.99 12.19 9.06
CA VAL A 24 8.92 12.52 10.00
C VAL A 24 9.43 12.21 11.40
N PRO A 25 9.64 13.22 12.27
CA PRO A 25 10.08 12.99 13.63
C PRO A 25 9.00 12.23 14.41
N ILE A 26 9.40 11.22 15.18
CA ILE A 26 8.47 10.55 16.09
C ILE A 26 8.18 11.52 17.24
N PRO A 27 6.92 11.89 17.48
CA PRO A 27 6.57 12.81 18.56
C PRO A 27 7.02 12.28 19.92
N ALA A 28 7.49 13.16 20.80
CA ALA A 28 8.01 12.78 22.12
C ALA A 28 6.97 12.03 22.97
N PHE A 29 5.67 12.38 22.83
CA PHE A 29 4.58 11.71 23.54
C PHE A 29 4.31 10.27 23.07
N ILE A 30 4.85 9.87 21.89
CA ILE A 30 4.87 8.48 21.40
C ILE A 30 6.19 7.80 21.81
N TYR A 31 7.31 8.49 21.62
CA TYR A 31 8.66 7.95 21.82
C TYR A 31 8.91 7.55 23.28
N TRP A 32 8.62 8.44 24.24
CA TRP A 32 8.94 8.18 25.65
C TRP A 32 8.09 7.07 26.28
N PRO A 33 6.75 7.00 26.10
CA PRO A 33 5.99 5.84 26.56
C PRO A 33 6.50 4.50 25.99
N PHE A 34 6.87 4.49 24.70
CA PHE A 34 7.50 3.31 24.09
C PHE A 34 8.81 2.94 24.77
N ARG A 35 9.69 3.92 25.04
CA ARG A 35 10.97 3.69 25.72
C ARG A 35 10.79 3.11 27.13
N ILE A 36 9.87 3.66 27.89
CA ILE A 36 9.52 3.19 29.24
C ILE A 36 8.96 1.76 29.17
N ALA A 37 7.99 1.49 28.31
CA ALA A 37 7.42 0.17 28.13
C ALA A 37 8.48 -0.87 27.72
N SER A 38 9.41 -0.49 26.84
CA SER A 38 10.51 -1.36 26.38
C SER A 38 11.53 -1.66 27.46
N ALA A 39 11.74 -0.72 28.41
CA ALA A 39 12.62 -0.95 29.57
C ALA A 39 11.99 -1.88 30.62
N ILE A 40 10.66 -1.82 30.77
CA ILE A 40 9.92 -2.69 31.71
C ILE A 40 9.82 -4.12 31.14
N SER A 41 9.49 -4.26 29.85
CA SER A 41 9.27 -5.56 29.22
C SER A 41 9.42 -5.50 27.70
N THR A 42 10.21 -6.41 27.14
CA THR A 42 10.32 -6.57 25.67
C THR A 42 8.97 -6.89 25.02
N ARG A 43 8.07 -7.58 25.75
CA ARG A 43 6.72 -7.91 25.26
C ARG A 43 5.85 -6.66 25.17
N LEU A 44 5.88 -5.79 26.19
CA LEU A 44 5.13 -4.51 26.18
C LEU A 44 5.68 -3.56 25.11
N GLY A 45 7.01 -3.42 25.05
CA GLY A 45 7.66 -2.62 24.01
C GLY A 45 7.33 -3.11 22.61
N GLY A 46 7.35 -4.42 22.38
CA GLY A 46 7.01 -5.02 21.08
C GLY A 46 5.55 -4.80 20.68
N GLU A 47 4.61 -4.89 21.64
CA GLU A 47 3.19 -4.60 21.37
C GLU A 47 2.97 -3.13 21.05
N LEU A 48 3.56 -2.23 21.82
CA LEU A 48 3.42 -0.80 21.57
C LEU A 48 4.08 -0.40 20.22
N ALA A 49 5.24 -0.99 19.90
CA ALA A 49 5.87 -0.79 18.60
C ALA A 49 4.97 -1.25 17.45
N ARG A 50 4.29 -2.40 17.59
CA ARG A 50 3.32 -2.91 16.60
C ARG A 50 2.15 -1.93 16.42
N LEU A 51 1.57 -1.48 17.52
CA LEU A 51 0.47 -0.50 17.48
C LEU A 51 0.89 0.80 16.77
N ILE A 52 2.06 1.34 17.10
CA ILE A 52 2.59 2.55 16.47
C ILE A 52 2.85 2.33 14.97
N PHE A 53 3.47 1.20 14.60
CA PHE A 53 3.85 0.94 13.21
C PHE A 53 2.66 0.76 12.27
N PHE A 54 1.63 0.06 12.74
CA PHE A 54 0.45 -0.25 11.93
C PHE A 54 -0.71 0.73 12.09
N HIS A 55 -0.50 1.83 12.82
CA HIS A 55 -1.48 2.90 12.96
C HIS A 55 -1.25 3.98 11.89
N PRO A 56 -2.09 4.07 10.83
CA PRO A 56 -1.95 5.11 9.83
C PRO A 56 -2.43 6.46 10.36
N MET A 57 -1.82 7.54 9.89
CA MET A 57 -2.38 8.87 10.10
C MET A 57 -3.56 9.06 9.13
N ARG A 58 -4.74 9.40 9.66
CA ARG A 58 -5.88 9.75 8.82
C ARG A 58 -5.67 11.14 8.24
N THR A 59 -5.54 11.23 6.94
CA THR A 59 -5.53 12.49 6.20
C THR A 59 -6.93 12.84 5.71
N GLN A 60 -7.19 14.11 5.51
CA GLN A 60 -8.47 14.60 5.00
C GLN A 60 -8.35 14.97 3.52
N PRO A 61 -9.41 14.77 2.72
CA PRO A 61 -9.46 15.28 1.36
C PRO A 61 -9.33 16.82 1.33
N ASN A 62 -8.60 17.34 0.35
CA ASN A 62 -8.64 18.76 0.05
C ASN A 62 -9.98 19.13 -0.63
N ASN A 63 -10.21 20.43 -0.88
CA ASN A 63 -11.49 20.91 -1.41
C ASN A 63 -11.87 20.26 -2.77
N SER A 64 -10.92 20.09 -3.69
CA SER A 64 -11.21 19.46 -4.99
C SER A 64 -11.50 17.97 -4.85
N GLN A 65 -10.75 17.27 -4.01
CA GLN A 65 -10.98 15.86 -3.73
C GLN A 65 -12.32 15.63 -3.00
N ALA A 66 -12.65 16.50 -2.05
CA ALA A 66 -13.94 16.44 -1.34
C ALA A 66 -15.11 16.70 -2.30
N ALA A 67 -14.99 17.65 -3.22
CA ALA A 67 -15.98 17.91 -4.25
C ALA A 67 -16.18 16.68 -5.16
N ALA A 68 -15.09 16.09 -5.67
CA ALA A 68 -15.16 14.88 -6.48
C ALA A 68 -15.78 13.69 -5.74
N LEU A 69 -15.47 13.51 -4.45
CA LEU A 69 -16.09 12.47 -3.62
C LEU A 69 -17.59 12.72 -3.38
N ALA A 70 -18.02 14.00 -3.34
CA ALA A 70 -19.43 14.34 -3.17
C ALA A 70 -20.29 14.04 -4.42
N GLU A 71 -19.68 13.92 -5.60
CA GLU A 71 -20.33 13.50 -6.84
C GLU A 71 -20.47 11.97 -6.97
N ALA A 72 -19.80 11.21 -6.10
CA ALA A 72 -19.84 9.76 -6.12
C ALA A 72 -21.14 9.19 -5.57
N GLU A 73 -21.46 7.97 -5.96
CA GLU A 73 -22.40 7.11 -5.23
C GLU A 73 -21.65 6.44 -4.07
N PRO A 74 -21.86 6.86 -2.81
CA PRO A 74 -21.20 6.27 -1.67
C PRO A 74 -21.83 4.96 -1.27
N LEU A 75 -21.02 3.99 -0.88
CA LEU A 75 -21.50 2.72 -0.34
C LEU A 75 -20.59 2.26 0.80
N MET A 76 -21.18 1.74 1.88
CA MET A 76 -20.46 1.11 2.98
C MET A 76 -20.58 -0.40 2.87
N LEU A 77 -19.45 -1.06 2.58
CA LEU A 77 -19.37 -2.52 2.64
C LEU A 77 -19.05 -2.96 4.08
N ASP A 78 -19.39 -4.21 4.40
CA ASP A 78 -18.90 -4.85 5.62
C ASP A 78 -17.59 -5.59 5.33
N LEU A 79 -16.60 -5.40 6.19
CA LEU A 79 -15.35 -6.13 6.20
C LEU A 79 -15.06 -6.61 7.62
N ASP A 80 -15.40 -7.85 7.91
CA ASP A 80 -15.22 -8.48 9.23
C ASP A 80 -15.86 -7.64 10.37
N GLY A 81 -17.08 -7.15 10.18
CA GLY A 81 -17.81 -6.30 11.12
C GLY A 81 -17.35 -4.84 11.15
N ARG A 82 -16.51 -4.40 10.23
CA ARG A 82 -16.04 -3.02 10.09
C ARG A 82 -16.54 -2.40 8.79
N LYS A 83 -16.87 -1.12 8.84
CA LYS A 83 -17.27 -0.36 7.65
C LYS A 83 -16.08 -0.16 6.71
N LEU A 84 -16.26 -0.46 5.44
CA LEU A 84 -15.35 -0.16 4.34
C LEU A 84 -16.05 0.83 3.41
N ALA A 85 -15.61 2.07 3.40
CA ALA A 85 -16.20 3.13 2.56
C ALA A 85 -15.73 2.97 1.12
N THR A 86 -16.68 3.02 0.20
CA THR A 86 -16.45 2.97 -1.25
C THR A 86 -17.22 4.09 -1.93
N TYR A 87 -16.70 4.54 -3.06
CA TYR A 87 -17.24 5.64 -3.85
C TYR A 87 -17.21 5.22 -5.31
N SER A 88 -18.33 5.30 -6.02
CA SER A 88 -18.40 4.89 -7.41
C SER A 88 -18.92 6.00 -8.34
N TRP A 89 -18.42 6.00 -9.56
CA TRP A 89 -18.76 6.94 -10.63
C TRP A 89 -18.94 6.20 -11.95
N GLY A 90 -19.87 6.65 -12.76
CA GLY A 90 -20.11 6.10 -14.07
C GLY A 90 -20.67 4.69 -14.08
N ALA A 91 -20.64 4.04 -15.23
CA ALA A 91 -21.15 2.70 -15.47
C ALA A 91 -20.21 1.93 -16.40
N GLY A 92 -20.39 0.60 -16.50
CA GLY A 92 -19.56 -0.26 -17.34
C GLY A 92 -18.65 -1.20 -16.54
N PRO A 93 -17.59 -1.75 -17.15
CA PRO A 93 -16.66 -2.63 -16.48
C PRO A 93 -15.94 -1.92 -15.32
N THR A 94 -15.81 -2.59 -14.19
CA THR A 94 -15.31 -1.96 -12.95
C THR A 94 -13.80 -1.81 -12.95
N VAL A 95 -13.30 -0.59 -12.70
CA VAL A 95 -11.90 -0.27 -12.37
C VAL A 95 -11.82 0.14 -10.90
N LEU A 96 -11.09 -0.63 -10.10
CA LEU A 96 -10.91 -0.39 -8.68
C LEU A 96 -9.70 0.51 -8.44
N LEU A 97 -9.90 1.62 -7.72
CA LEU A 97 -8.90 2.63 -7.38
C LEU A 97 -8.47 2.50 -5.92
N VAL A 98 -7.19 2.25 -5.67
CA VAL A 98 -6.63 1.86 -4.37
C VAL A 98 -5.51 2.81 -3.97
N HIS A 99 -5.73 3.60 -2.92
CA HIS A 99 -4.74 4.56 -2.41
C HIS A 99 -3.59 3.90 -1.61
N GLY A 100 -2.58 4.70 -1.23
CA GLY A 100 -1.43 4.26 -0.43
C GLY A 100 -1.61 4.45 1.08
N TRP A 101 -0.55 4.20 1.85
CA TRP A 101 -0.51 4.38 3.31
C TRP A 101 -0.80 5.83 3.72
N SER A 102 -1.61 6.01 4.74
CA SER A 102 -2.11 7.30 5.22
C SER A 102 -2.82 8.14 4.15
N GLY A 103 -3.24 7.51 3.03
CA GLY A 103 -4.03 8.14 1.99
C GLY A 103 -5.53 8.02 2.24
N HIS A 104 -6.32 8.32 1.22
CA HIS A 104 -7.77 8.17 1.17
C HIS A 104 -8.27 8.12 -0.28
N ALA A 105 -9.50 7.67 -0.50
CA ALA A 105 -10.13 7.52 -1.82
C ALA A 105 -10.01 8.79 -2.70
N GLY A 106 -10.15 9.97 -2.09
CA GLY A 106 -10.04 11.25 -2.79
C GLY A 106 -8.68 11.51 -3.46
N GLN A 107 -7.61 10.80 -3.09
CA GLN A 107 -6.32 10.93 -3.79
C GLN A 107 -6.32 10.28 -5.17
N MET A 108 -7.29 9.41 -5.44
CA MET A 108 -7.40 8.68 -6.70
C MET A 108 -8.41 9.32 -7.68
N THR A 109 -9.03 10.45 -7.32
CA THR A 109 -10.12 11.05 -8.10
C THR A 109 -9.68 11.62 -9.45
N GLU A 110 -8.40 11.93 -9.64
CA GLU A 110 -7.87 12.38 -10.94
C GLU A 110 -7.99 11.31 -12.05
N PHE A 111 -8.17 10.05 -11.67
CA PHE A 111 -8.41 8.94 -12.62
C PHE A 111 -9.89 8.77 -12.97
N VAL A 112 -10.82 9.39 -12.21
CA VAL A 112 -12.25 9.12 -12.33
C VAL A 112 -12.79 9.60 -13.67
N GLU A 113 -12.63 10.88 -13.99
CA GLU A 113 -13.16 11.46 -15.24
C GLU A 113 -12.57 10.76 -16.48
N PRO A 114 -11.24 10.55 -16.61
CA PRO A 114 -10.70 9.84 -17.77
C PRO A 114 -11.20 8.40 -17.92
N LEU A 115 -11.40 7.67 -16.81
CA LEU A 115 -11.94 6.31 -16.85
C LEU A 115 -13.42 6.27 -17.19
N THR A 116 -14.23 7.17 -16.63
CA THR A 116 -15.66 7.23 -16.94
C THR A 116 -15.92 7.71 -18.38
N ALA A 117 -15.11 8.65 -18.88
CA ALA A 117 -15.14 9.06 -20.29
C ALA A 117 -14.76 7.90 -21.23
N ALA A 118 -13.90 6.98 -20.79
CA ALA A 118 -13.55 5.76 -21.51
C ALA A 118 -14.60 4.63 -21.36
N GLY A 119 -15.72 4.86 -20.66
CA GLY A 119 -16.82 3.91 -20.51
C GLY A 119 -16.65 2.90 -19.38
N PHE A 120 -15.81 3.20 -18.38
CA PHE A 120 -15.63 2.35 -17.20
C PHE A 120 -16.40 2.90 -15.99
N ARG A 121 -16.76 1.98 -15.10
CA ARG A 121 -17.17 2.32 -13.74
C ARG A 121 -15.90 2.46 -12.89
N ALA A 122 -15.60 3.65 -12.39
CA ALA A 122 -14.54 3.88 -11.44
C ALA A 122 -15.06 3.63 -10.01
N VAL A 123 -14.35 2.85 -9.21
CA VAL A 123 -14.67 2.59 -7.79
C VAL A 123 -13.45 2.87 -6.95
N ALA A 124 -13.47 3.91 -6.12
CA ALA A 124 -12.42 4.18 -5.14
C ALA A 124 -12.82 3.65 -3.76
N ILE A 125 -11.84 3.12 -3.02
CA ILE A 125 -12.06 2.61 -1.66
C ILE A 125 -11.22 3.37 -0.65
N ASP A 126 -11.77 3.69 0.50
CA ASP A 126 -11.00 4.03 1.69
C ASP A 126 -10.58 2.72 2.36
N LEU A 127 -9.29 2.44 2.41
CA LEU A 127 -8.77 1.21 2.98
C LEU A 127 -8.97 1.14 4.51
N PRO A 128 -8.93 -0.03 5.16
CA PRO A 128 -9.11 -0.17 6.60
C PRO A 128 -8.23 0.79 7.39
N ALA A 129 -8.79 1.47 8.38
CA ALA A 129 -8.18 2.52 9.22
C ALA A 129 -7.84 3.83 8.47
N HIS A 130 -8.29 4.02 7.23
CA HIS A 130 -8.07 5.22 6.42
C HIS A 130 -9.40 5.89 6.06
N GLY A 131 -9.35 7.18 5.68
CA GLY A 131 -10.52 7.93 5.23
C GLY A 131 -11.75 7.75 6.13
N ALA A 132 -12.90 7.41 5.54
CA ALA A 132 -14.15 7.12 6.22
C ALA A 132 -14.32 5.66 6.65
N SER A 133 -13.36 4.79 6.34
CA SER A 133 -13.39 3.37 6.73
C SER A 133 -13.08 3.17 8.20
N GLY A 134 -13.63 2.09 8.78
CA GLY A 134 -13.44 1.70 10.16
C GLY A 134 -12.06 1.12 10.45
N GLY A 135 -11.78 0.94 11.75
CA GLY A 135 -10.54 0.36 12.25
C GLY A 135 -9.52 1.42 12.69
N GLU A 136 -8.46 0.95 13.35
CA GLU A 136 -7.36 1.79 13.84
C GLU A 136 -6.00 1.32 13.33
N LEU A 137 -5.88 0.07 12.96
CA LEU A 137 -4.66 -0.53 12.46
C LEU A 137 -4.86 -1.10 11.07
N SER A 138 -3.83 -1.01 10.24
CA SER A 138 -3.87 -1.53 8.89
C SER A 138 -2.51 -2.04 8.41
N SER A 139 -2.50 -2.72 7.25
CA SER A 139 -1.29 -3.25 6.60
C SER A 139 -1.61 -3.61 5.15
N ALA A 140 -0.60 -3.98 4.34
CA ALA A 140 -0.82 -4.49 3.00
C ALA A 140 -1.76 -5.72 2.97
N VAL A 141 -1.72 -6.57 4.00
CA VAL A 141 -2.62 -7.75 4.12
C VAL A 141 -4.08 -7.31 4.30
N HIS A 142 -4.31 -6.31 5.16
CA HIS A 142 -5.68 -5.76 5.36
C HIS A 142 -6.15 -5.02 4.11
N PHE A 143 -5.26 -4.37 3.38
CA PHE A 143 -5.54 -3.78 2.08
C PHE A 143 -5.99 -4.86 1.08
N GLY A 144 -5.29 -5.99 1.04
CA GLY A 144 -5.68 -7.14 0.22
C GLY A 144 -7.08 -7.64 0.53
N ARG A 145 -7.43 -7.81 1.82
CA ARG A 145 -8.79 -8.21 2.25
C ARG A 145 -9.85 -7.19 1.85
N ALA A 146 -9.54 -5.89 1.95
CA ALA A 146 -10.47 -4.84 1.51
C ALA A 146 -10.70 -4.88 -0.01
N ILE A 147 -9.64 -5.12 -0.79
CA ILE A 147 -9.74 -5.31 -2.24
C ILE A 147 -10.58 -6.56 -2.57
N GLN A 148 -10.41 -7.66 -1.83
CA GLN A 148 -11.22 -8.87 -1.98
C GLN A 148 -12.71 -8.59 -1.71
N ALA A 149 -13.03 -7.86 -0.63
CA ALA A 149 -14.42 -7.48 -0.32
C ALA A 149 -15.02 -6.57 -1.41
N ALA A 150 -14.26 -5.60 -1.90
CA ALA A 150 -14.69 -4.75 -3.01
C ALA A 150 -14.88 -5.57 -4.30
N ALA A 151 -13.95 -6.48 -4.63
CA ALA A 151 -14.07 -7.36 -5.79
C ALA A 151 -15.30 -8.28 -5.70
N ALA A 152 -15.58 -8.82 -4.53
CA ALA A 152 -16.78 -9.66 -4.32
C ALA A 152 -18.08 -8.88 -4.53
N HIS A 153 -18.10 -7.59 -4.21
CA HIS A 153 -19.28 -6.74 -4.37
C HIS A 153 -19.43 -6.15 -5.77
N PHE A 154 -18.33 -5.58 -6.32
CA PHE A 154 -18.35 -4.82 -7.57
C PHE A 154 -17.88 -5.61 -8.79
N GLY A 155 -17.30 -6.81 -8.59
CA GLY A 155 -16.68 -7.62 -9.64
C GLY A 155 -17.63 -8.09 -10.72
N PRO A 156 -17.10 -8.73 -11.78
CA PRO A 156 -15.66 -8.95 -12.04
C PRO A 156 -14.91 -7.64 -12.29
N LEU A 157 -13.67 -7.56 -11.80
CA LEU A 157 -12.85 -6.37 -11.99
C LEU A 157 -12.22 -6.35 -13.39
N HIS A 158 -12.40 -5.25 -14.12
CA HIS A 158 -11.67 -5.01 -15.35
C HIS A 158 -10.20 -4.62 -15.06
N ALA A 159 -10.00 -3.72 -14.09
CA ALA A 159 -8.65 -3.35 -13.67
C ALA A 159 -8.59 -2.99 -12.18
N ILE A 160 -7.35 -3.05 -11.64
CA ILE A 160 -6.99 -2.46 -10.35
C ILE A 160 -5.91 -1.41 -10.61
N VAL A 161 -6.17 -0.16 -10.22
CA VAL A 161 -5.19 0.94 -10.21
C VAL A 161 -4.82 1.19 -8.76
N SER A 162 -3.57 0.99 -8.39
CA SER A 162 -3.11 1.04 -7.00
C SER A 162 -1.88 1.92 -6.83
N HIS A 163 -1.80 2.64 -5.71
CA HIS A 163 -0.70 3.52 -5.39
C HIS A 163 0.10 3.01 -4.18
N SER A 164 1.44 3.07 -4.26
CA SER A 164 2.34 2.83 -3.13
C SER A 164 2.02 1.52 -2.39
N LEU A 165 1.77 1.56 -1.06
CA LEU A 165 1.38 0.38 -0.27
C LEU A 165 0.09 -0.28 -0.79
N GLY A 166 -0.79 0.47 -1.45
CA GLY A 166 -1.97 -0.07 -2.14
C GLY A 166 -1.60 -1.14 -3.17
N SER A 167 -0.45 -1.00 -3.82
CA SER A 167 0.07 -2.02 -4.75
C SER A 167 0.48 -3.31 -4.02
N GLY A 168 1.01 -3.18 -2.80
CA GLY A 168 1.24 -4.34 -1.93
C GLY A 168 -0.07 -5.03 -1.55
N GLY A 169 -1.13 -4.25 -1.30
CA GLY A 169 -2.49 -4.77 -1.09
C GLY A 169 -3.05 -5.49 -2.32
N ALA A 170 -2.82 -4.94 -3.52
CA ALA A 170 -3.24 -5.57 -4.77
C ALA A 170 -2.55 -6.93 -4.98
N VAL A 171 -1.24 -7.04 -4.71
CA VAL A 171 -0.52 -8.33 -4.74
C VAL A 171 -1.14 -9.33 -3.75
N GLN A 172 -1.42 -8.90 -2.51
CA GLN A 172 -2.06 -9.77 -1.51
C GLN A 172 -3.47 -10.19 -1.95
N ALA A 173 -4.23 -9.31 -2.60
CA ALA A 173 -5.55 -9.63 -3.14
C ALA A 173 -5.49 -10.67 -4.27
N PHE A 174 -4.56 -10.53 -5.21
CA PHE A 174 -4.33 -11.50 -6.28
C PHE A 174 -3.92 -12.87 -5.71
N LEU A 175 -3.00 -12.91 -4.75
CA LEU A 175 -2.62 -14.15 -4.05
C LEU A 175 -3.81 -14.78 -3.32
N GLY A 176 -4.76 -13.97 -2.87
CA GLY A 176 -6.02 -14.41 -2.25
C GLY A 176 -7.14 -14.72 -3.25
N GLY A 177 -6.86 -14.82 -4.56
CA GLY A 177 -7.80 -15.27 -5.59
C GLY A 177 -8.60 -14.18 -6.29
N VAL A 178 -8.35 -12.88 -6.03
CA VAL A 178 -8.93 -11.80 -6.85
C VAL A 178 -8.38 -11.89 -8.26
N THR A 179 -9.24 -11.69 -9.25
CA THR A 179 -8.85 -11.60 -10.66
C THR A 179 -9.20 -10.23 -11.24
N ALA A 180 -8.36 -9.75 -12.13
CA ALA A 180 -8.60 -8.57 -12.94
C ALA A 180 -7.93 -8.74 -14.31
N ASN A 181 -8.47 -8.11 -15.35
CA ASN A 181 -7.88 -8.19 -16.69
C ASN A 181 -6.59 -7.38 -16.79
N ARG A 182 -6.44 -6.33 -15.99
CA ARG A 182 -5.29 -5.43 -15.96
C ARG A 182 -4.94 -5.00 -14.53
N ALA A 183 -3.67 -4.71 -14.29
CA ALA A 183 -3.20 -4.08 -13.05
C ALA A 183 -2.31 -2.87 -13.38
N VAL A 184 -2.56 -1.73 -12.73
CA VAL A 184 -1.70 -0.55 -12.82
C VAL A 184 -1.17 -0.25 -11.43
N LEU A 185 0.15 -0.22 -11.30
CA LEU A 185 0.86 -0.01 -10.04
C LEU A 185 1.62 1.32 -10.12
N LEU A 186 1.18 2.31 -9.34
CA LEU A 186 1.75 3.65 -9.28
C LEU A 186 2.72 3.75 -8.11
N ALA A 187 4.01 3.97 -8.37
CA ALA A 187 5.07 4.05 -7.37
C ALA A 187 5.08 2.88 -6.37
N PRO A 188 5.00 1.61 -6.83
CA PRO A 188 4.90 0.45 -5.95
C PRO A 188 6.21 0.16 -5.22
N PRO A 189 6.19 -0.17 -3.92
CA PRO A 189 7.32 -0.80 -3.26
C PRO A 189 7.39 -2.28 -3.69
N ALA A 190 8.60 -2.81 -3.91
CA ALA A 190 8.82 -4.25 -4.09
C ALA A 190 9.00 -4.95 -2.75
N GLN A 191 9.57 -4.25 -1.77
CA GLN A 191 9.86 -4.78 -0.44
C GLN A 191 9.59 -3.75 0.67
N PHE A 192 9.50 -4.25 1.92
CA PHE A 192 9.24 -3.43 3.10
C PHE A 192 10.41 -3.40 4.11
N HIS A 193 11.52 -4.10 3.83
CA HIS A 193 12.65 -4.23 4.75
C HIS A 193 13.23 -2.89 5.19
N ASP A 194 13.41 -1.95 4.26
CA ASP A 194 13.99 -0.65 4.56
C ASP A 194 13.09 0.18 5.48
N TYR A 195 11.77 0.11 5.29
CA TYR A 195 10.80 0.78 6.15
C TYR A 195 10.81 0.21 7.57
N TRP A 196 10.90 -1.12 7.69
CA TRP A 196 10.99 -1.80 8.98
C TRP A 196 12.32 -1.51 9.69
N GLY A 197 13.42 -1.55 8.94
CA GLY A 197 14.76 -1.23 9.45
C GLY A 197 14.86 0.21 9.93
N LEU A 198 14.30 1.14 9.17
CA LEU A 198 14.23 2.55 9.53
C LEU A 198 13.40 2.77 10.81
N PHE A 199 12.21 2.15 10.90
CA PHE A 199 11.37 2.24 12.08
C PHE A 199 12.07 1.67 13.32
N ARG A 200 12.66 0.46 13.23
CA ARG A 200 13.45 -0.16 14.29
C ARG A 200 14.56 0.76 14.79
N SER A 201 15.34 1.33 13.86
CA SER A 201 16.45 2.23 14.17
C SER A 201 15.97 3.50 14.89
N ARG A 202 14.91 4.14 14.38
CA ARG A 202 14.37 5.38 14.95
C ARG A 202 13.77 5.22 16.33
N MET A 203 13.08 4.09 16.55
CA MET A 203 12.54 3.77 17.87
C MET A 203 13.63 3.30 18.85
N GLY A 204 14.86 3.07 18.40
CA GLY A 204 15.94 2.55 19.23
C GLY A 204 15.60 1.18 19.83
N MET A 205 15.00 0.29 19.03
CA MET A 205 14.53 -1.01 19.51
C MET A 205 15.69 -1.96 19.77
N SER A 206 15.70 -2.57 20.95
CA SER A 206 16.55 -3.72 21.21
C SER A 206 16.12 -4.92 20.34
N HIS A 207 17.02 -5.89 20.19
CA HIS A 207 16.70 -7.12 19.45
C HIS A 207 15.47 -7.85 20.02
N GLY A 208 15.35 -7.94 21.36
CA GLY A 208 14.21 -8.58 22.01
C GLY A 208 12.87 -7.85 21.77
N VAL A 209 12.86 -6.52 21.80
CA VAL A 209 11.66 -5.72 21.47
C VAL A 209 11.27 -5.90 20.00
N TRP A 210 12.26 -5.92 19.10
CA TRP A 210 12.02 -6.16 17.67
C TRP A 210 11.40 -7.55 17.42
N LEU A 211 11.98 -8.61 17.98
CA LEU A 211 11.42 -9.97 17.85
C LEU A 211 10.01 -10.07 18.42
N ALA A 212 9.73 -9.44 19.56
CA ALA A 212 8.40 -9.41 20.14
C ALA A 212 7.40 -8.67 19.24
N MET A 213 7.79 -7.56 18.61
CA MET A 213 6.97 -6.85 17.61
C MET A 213 6.69 -7.75 16.41
N VAL A 214 7.72 -8.34 15.80
CA VAL A 214 7.58 -9.22 14.62
C VAL A 214 6.63 -10.38 14.92
N THR A 215 6.88 -11.15 15.97
CA THR A 215 6.04 -12.31 16.35
C THR A 215 4.57 -11.93 16.56
N ARG A 216 4.30 -10.77 17.17
CA ARG A 216 2.92 -10.30 17.39
C ARG A 216 2.28 -9.83 16.10
N SER A 217 3.07 -9.17 15.24
CA SER A 217 2.60 -8.70 13.95
C SER A 217 2.25 -9.86 13.02
N GLU A 218 3.10 -10.87 12.92
CA GLU A 218 2.86 -12.05 12.11
C GLU A 218 1.60 -12.82 12.56
N ARG A 219 1.41 -12.95 13.88
CA ARG A 219 0.18 -13.55 14.43
C ARG A 219 -1.06 -12.74 14.07
N TRP A 220 -0.99 -11.40 14.12
CA TRP A 220 -2.09 -10.53 13.77
C TRP A 220 -2.36 -10.48 12.25
N LEU A 221 -1.31 -10.55 11.43
CA LEU A 221 -1.41 -10.60 9.97
C LEU A 221 -1.92 -11.96 9.48
N GLY A 222 -1.63 -13.04 10.22
CA GLY A 222 -1.88 -14.42 9.83
C GLY A 222 -0.86 -14.99 8.87
N LEU A 223 0.28 -14.29 8.64
CA LEU A 223 1.37 -14.73 7.77
C LEU A 223 2.71 -14.12 8.19
N PRO A 224 3.84 -14.77 7.85
CA PRO A 224 5.18 -14.26 8.14
C PRO A 224 5.48 -12.94 7.41
N PHE A 225 6.27 -12.08 8.01
CA PHE A 225 6.76 -10.85 7.39
C PHE A 225 7.44 -11.09 6.04
N SER A 226 8.17 -12.20 5.91
CA SER A 226 8.81 -12.60 4.66
C SER A 226 7.84 -12.78 3.49
N GLN A 227 6.56 -13.05 3.75
CA GLN A 227 5.53 -13.27 2.73
C GLN A 227 4.69 -12.03 2.42
N VAL A 228 4.88 -10.92 3.16
CA VAL A 228 4.11 -9.69 2.92
C VAL A 228 4.67 -8.87 1.76
N HIS A 229 5.94 -9.10 1.39
CA HIS A 229 6.60 -8.33 0.34
C HIS A 229 6.00 -8.57 -1.04
N PRO A 230 5.68 -7.51 -1.82
CA PRO A 230 5.18 -7.66 -3.18
C PRO A 230 6.08 -8.49 -4.09
N GLU A 231 7.40 -8.37 -3.95
CA GLU A 231 8.37 -9.15 -4.73
C GLU A 231 8.27 -10.66 -4.54
N VAL A 232 7.78 -11.11 -3.39
CA VAL A 232 7.60 -12.55 -3.12
C VAL A 232 6.39 -13.09 -3.87
N GLY A 233 5.33 -12.28 -3.99
CA GLY A 233 4.12 -12.64 -4.73
C GLY A 233 4.25 -12.42 -6.25
N ALA A 234 5.05 -11.45 -6.67
CA ALA A 234 5.13 -11.00 -8.06
C ALA A 234 5.40 -12.13 -9.09
N PRO A 235 6.27 -13.14 -8.82
CA PRO A 235 6.51 -14.23 -9.78
C PRO A 235 5.28 -15.10 -10.06
N ALA A 236 4.29 -15.12 -9.16
CA ALA A 236 3.05 -15.89 -9.33
C ALA A 236 1.93 -15.10 -10.05
N MET A 237 2.17 -13.82 -10.37
CA MET A 237 1.15 -12.98 -10.99
C MET A 237 0.96 -13.34 -12.46
N THR A 238 -0.29 -13.51 -12.87
CA THR A 238 -0.69 -13.80 -14.26
C THR A 238 -1.39 -12.62 -14.92
N THR A 239 -1.87 -11.65 -14.14
CA THR A 239 -2.51 -10.43 -14.62
C THR A 239 -1.47 -9.54 -15.30
N PRO A 240 -1.68 -9.10 -16.57
CA PRO A 240 -0.82 -8.10 -17.21
C PRO A 240 -0.76 -6.83 -16.39
N ALA A 241 0.45 -6.30 -16.17
CA ALA A 241 0.65 -5.12 -15.31
C ALA A 241 1.39 -3.99 -16.02
N LEU A 242 0.97 -2.75 -15.73
CA LEU A 242 1.71 -1.53 -16.00
C LEU A 242 2.24 -0.97 -14.68
N ILE A 243 3.54 -0.82 -14.59
CA ILE A 243 4.20 -0.19 -13.44
C ILE A 243 4.64 1.20 -13.85
N LEU A 244 4.09 2.22 -13.21
CA LEU A 244 4.46 3.62 -13.40
C LEU A 244 5.24 4.09 -12.18
N HIS A 245 6.46 4.62 -12.37
CA HIS A 245 7.29 5.04 -11.24
C HIS A 245 7.99 6.37 -11.49
N GLY A 246 7.96 7.23 -10.48
CA GLY A 246 8.62 8.52 -10.52
C GLY A 246 10.13 8.42 -10.36
N THR A 247 10.92 9.03 -11.27
CA THR A 247 12.39 9.05 -11.16
C THR A 247 12.90 9.94 -10.03
N THR A 248 12.06 10.89 -9.57
CA THR A 248 12.36 11.79 -8.44
C THR A 248 11.64 11.38 -7.15
N ASP A 249 11.11 10.15 -7.09
CA ASP A 249 10.44 9.62 -5.91
C ASP A 249 11.43 9.43 -4.75
N ARG A 250 11.22 10.18 -3.65
CA ARG A 250 12.05 10.16 -2.43
C ARG A 250 11.48 9.29 -1.32
N VAL A 251 10.27 8.78 -1.50
CA VAL A 251 9.58 7.92 -0.53
C VAL A 251 9.81 6.46 -0.87
N CYS A 252 9.58 6.12 -2.14
CA CYS A 252 9.77 4.79 -2.70
C CYS A 252 10.68 4.93 -3.93
N PRO A 253 11.98 4.63 -3.84
CA PRO A 253 12.89 4.82 -4.95
C PRO A 253 12.47 4.04 -6.21
N VAL A 254 12.71 4.60 -7.40
CA VAL A 254 12.37 3.97 -8.69
C VAL A 254 12.97 2.57 -8.87
N THR A 255 14.05 2.26 -8.13
CA THR A 255 14.65 0.92 -8.08
C THR A 255 13.67 -0.16 -7.61
N GLU A 256 12.67 0.20 -6.78
CA GLU A 256 11.62 -0.70 -6.32
C GLU A 256 10.68 -1.08 -7.48
N GLY A 257 10.24 -0.10 -8.28
CA GLY A 257 9.45 -0.37 -9.50
C GLY A 257 10.23 -1.21 -10.51
N ARG A 258 11.52 -0.91 -10.72
CA ARG A 258 12.40 -1.71 -11.59
C ARG A 258 12.55 -3.15 -11.09
N ARG A 259 12.65 -3.33 -9.76
CA ARG A 259 12.74 -4.65 -9.13
C ARG A 259 11.45 -5.44 -9.34
N LEU A 260 10.31 -4.82 -9.08
CA LEU A 260 9.01 -5.46 -9.24
C LEU A 260 8.73 -5.84 -10.70
N ALA A 261 9.09 -4.96 -11.65
CA ALA A 261 8.93 -5.23 -13.08
C ALA A 261 9.74 -6.44 -13.58
N ARG A 262 10.93 -6.68 -13.01
CA ARG A 262 11.72 -7.87 -13.35
C ARG A 262 11.13 -9.18 -12.85
N LEU A 263 10.32 -9.10 -11.78
CA LEU A 263 9.76 -10.27 -11.09
C LEU A 263 8.33 -10.59 -11.54
N TRP A 264 7.58 -9.61 -12.03
CA TRP A 264 6.19 -9.76 -12.45
C TRP A 264 6.10 -10.13 -13.94
N PRO A 265 5.71 -11.37 -14.29
CA PRO A 265 5.64 -11.80 -15.68
C PRO A 265 4.69 -10.95 -16.52
N GLY A 266 5.14 -10.52 -17.71
CA GLY A 266 4.31 -9.73 -18.61
C GLY A 266 4.06 -8.27 -18.17
N SER A 267 4.73 -7.79 -17.12
CA SER A 267 4.65 -6.38 -16.73
C SER A 267 5.43 -5.47 -17.68
N ARG A 268 4.97 -4.21 -17.76
CA ARG A 268 5.66 -3.11 -18.45
C ARG A 268 6.02 -2.05 -17.42
N LEU A 269 7.24 -1.49 -17.51
CA LEU A 269 7.66 -0.37 -16.66
C LEU A 269 7.74 0.90 -17.50
N ARG A 270 7.19 1.99 -16.95
CA ARG A 270 7.36 3.37 -17.42
C ARG A 270 7.89 4.23 -16.28
N GLU A 271 8.97 4.92 -16.56
CA GLU A 271 9.57 5.87 -15.61
C GLU A 271 9.21 7.28 -16.06
N LEU A 272 8.71 8.08 -15.12
CA LEU A 272 8.27 9.45 -15.36
C LEU A 272 9.06 10.40 -14.46
N GLU A 273 9.38 11.59 -14.95
CA GLU A 273 10.01 12.63 -14.12
C GLU A 273 8.95 13.26 -13.20
N THR A 274 8.66 12.56 -12.11
CA THR A 274 7.66 12.94 -11.11
C THR A 274 8.03 12.31 -9.75
N GLY A 275 7.36 12.72 -8.66
CA GLY A 275 7.57 12.20 -7.31
C GLY A 275 6.50 11.22 -6.88
N HIS A 276 6.59 10.77 -5.60
CA HIS A 276 5.74 9.71 -5.04
C HIS A 276 4.24 10.00 -5.11
N VAL A 277 3.82 11.20 -4.69
CA VAL A 277 2.40 11.59 -4.66
C VAL A 277 2.00 12.36 -5.92
N SER A 278 2.94 13.11 -6.51
CA SER A 278 2.66 13.87 -7.73
C SER A 278 2.34 13.00 -8.94
N ILE A 279 2.77 11.74 -8.96
CA ILE A 279 2.41 10.75 -9.99
C ILE A 279 0.89 10.56 -10.11
N LEU A 280 0.14 10.71 -9.01
CA LEU A 280 -1.32 10.59 -9.00
C LEU A 280 -2.04 11.71 -9.78
N ARG A 281 -1.33 12.80 -10.07
CA ARG A 281 -1.84 13.98 -10.80
C ARG A 281 -1.02 14.29 -12.05
N ASP A 282 -0.07 13.42 -12.40
CA ASP A 282 0.74 13.56 -13.61
C ASP A 282 -0.12 13.16 -14.82
N PRO A 283 -0.39 14.09 -15.77
CA PRO A 283 -1.24 13.79 -16.94
C PRO A 283 -0.73 12.60 -17.76
N ARG A 284 0.60 12.39 -17.79
CA ARG A 284 1.20 11.26 -18.51
C ARG A 284 0.89 9.94 -17.82
N ALA A 285 0.96 9.90 -16.47
CA ALA A 285 0.61 8.72 -15.70
C ALA A 285 -0.87 8.37 -15.86
N ILE A 286 -1.75 9.38 -15.86
CA ILE A 286 -3.18 9.20 -16.07
C ILE A 286 -3.46 8.67 -17.48
N ALA A 287 -2.90 9.30 -18.51
CA ALA A 287 -3.08 8.88 -19.91
C ALA A 287 -2.57 7.44 -20.14
N GLU A 288 -1.35 7.10 -19.71
CA GLU A 288 -0.80 5.74 -19.84
C GLU A 288 -1.62 4.71 -19.06
N THR A 289 -2.22 5.10 -17.93
CA THR A 289 -3.13 4.24 -17.16
C THR A 289 -4.38 3.92 -17.97
N VAL A 290 -5.04 4.93 -18.52
CA VAL A 290 -6.27 4.76 -19.34
C VAL A 290 -5.96 3.97 -20.60
N ASP A 291 -4.92 4.33 -21.34
CA ASP A 291 -4.50 3.61 -22.54
C ASP A 291 -4.23 2.13 -22.28
N PHE A 292 -3.56 1.81 -21.16
CA PHE A 292 -3.28 0.41 -20.80
C PHE A 292 -4.54 -0.35 -20.40
N ILE A 293 -5.53 0.32 -19.80
CA ILE A 293 -6.79 -0.31 -19.37
C ILE A 293 -7.72 -0.55 -20.55
N THR A 294 -7.73 0.35 -21.55
CA THR A 294 -8.61 0.28 -22.73
C THR A 294 -8.10 -0.70 -23.80
N GLY A 295 -6.79 -0.88 -23.94
CA GLY A 295 -6.14 -1.75 -24.94
C GLY A 295 -5.78 -3.10 -24.43
#